data_e9388d37a82ee5424c0c65cb366935c5
#
_entry.id   e9388d37a82ee5424c0c65cb366935c5
#
_cell.length_a   1.000
_cell.length_b   1.000
_cell.length_c   1.000
_cell.angle_alpha   90.00
_cell.angle_beta   90.00
_cell.angle_gamma   90.00
#
_symmetry.space_group_name_H-M   'P 1'
#
loop_
_entity.id
_entity.type
_entity.pdbx_description
1 polymer ?
#
loop_
_entity_poly.entity_id
_entity_poly.type
_entity_poly.pdbx_seq_one_letter_code
_entity_poly.pdbx_strand_id
1 'polypeptide(L)'
;MDYLQNRKENLRKQVEDIAELSALPATVVQVMDVINNPKSSAADLASVISADPALAAKILQVANSAFYGFPRKIATVSLAVVVLGFDALKDLVFSISLLQMFSGGRAEQQSLRKQFWQHSISCGASARFLAKKLGRRLPGESFVAGLLHDIGKLIMSQYWWEDFKRSLELAEREDITFREAEEMTFGANHAEVGGWFAESWNLPAQLAETIYYHHTPLMARTDAQLVSLVHMANILCHQMGFDANGRPRELVLEKKALEPFSLNGRRMSEDCLLGMQEQVHIQVQKATVFNHILNAG
;
A
#
# COMPACT_ATOMS: atom_id res chain seq x y z
N MET A 1 3.42 32.92 3.61
CA MET A 1 3.40 31.94 2.48
C MET A 1 4.81 31.43 2.13
N ASP A 2 5.82 32.27 2.02
CA ASP A 2 7.20 31.87 1.67
C ASP A 2 7.83 30.79 2.58
N TYR A 3 7.63 30.85 3.90
CA TYR A 3 8.29 29.93 4.82
C TYR A 3 7.82 28.46 4.67
N LEU A 4 6.52 28.22 4.58
CA LEU A 4 5.96 26.87 4.41
C LEU A 4 6.29 26.31 3.02
N GLN A 5 6.27 27.16 1.99
CA GLN A 5 6.66 26.77 0.64
C GLN A 5 8.12 26.32 0.58
N ASN A 6 9.04 27.11 1.15
CA ASN A 6 10.47 26.78 1.24
C ASN A 6 10.70 25.48 2.03
N ARG A 7 9.92 25.25 3.10
CA ARG A 7 10.02 24.05 3.91
C ARG A 7 9.58 22.81 3.11
N LYS A 8 8.49 22.92 2.38
CA LYS A 8 7.98 21.86 1.51
C LYS A 8 8.96 21.47 0.41
N GLU A 9 9.54 22.48 -0.27
CA GLU A 9 10.55 22.25 -1.32
C GLU A 9 11.82 21.60 -0.77
N ASN A 10 12.27 22.01 0.40
CA ASN A 10 13.42 21.40 1.07
C ASN A 10 13.12 19.94 1.48
N LEU A 11 11.94 19.68 2.04
CA LEU A 11 11.51 18.32 2.38
C LEU A 11 11.45 17.42 1.14
N ARG A 12 10.91 17.92 0.03
CA ARG A 12 10.85 17.19 -1.24
C ARG A 12 12.25 16.79 -1.71
N LYS A 13 13.20 17.71 -1.70
CA LYS A 13 14.60 17.43 -2.03
C LYS A 13 15.20 16.34 -1.14
N GLN A 14 14.97 16.43 0.19
CA GLN A 14 15.43 15.40 1.11
C GLN A 14 14.82 14.03 0.83
N VAL A 15 13.54 13.97 0.44
CA VAL A 15 12.87 12.72 0.05
C VAL A 15 13.49 12.14 -1.22
N GLU A 16 13.78 12.98 -2.21
CA GLU A 16 14.44 12.57 -3.45
C GLU A 16 15.86 12.02 -3.16
N ASP A 17 16.65 12.71 -2.33
CA ASP A 17 17.99 12.26 -1.90
C ASP A 17 17.92 10.92 -1.14
N ILE A 18 16.93 10.73 -0.26
CA ILE A 18 16.71 9.47 0.47
C ILE A 18 16.35 8.35 -0.49
N ALA A 19 15.50 8.62 -1.47
CA ALA A 19 15.09 7.63 -2.45
C ALA A 19 16.29 7.16 -3.31
N GLU A 20 17.20 8.05 -3.66
CA GLU A 20 18.45 7.70 -4.36
C GLU A 20 19.38 6.84 -3.51
N LEU A 21 19.51 7.15 -2.21
CA LEU A 21 20.36 6.41 -1.27
C LEU A 21 19.75 5.06 -0.85
N SER A 22 18.42 4.99 -0.84
CA SER A 22 17.67 3.78 -0.49
C SER A 22 17.41 2.95 -1.74
N ALA A 23 18.48 2.44 -2.36
CA ALA A 23 18.37 1.62 -3.57
C ALA A 23 17.37 0.46 -3.35
N LEU A 24 16.45 0.30 -4.29
CA LEU A 24 15.59 -0.89 -4.34
C LEU A 24 16.47 -2.14 -4.29
N PRO A 25 16.12 -3.17 -3.53
CA PRO A 25 16.85 -4.44 -3.57
C PRO A 25 17.00 -4.90 -5.02
N ALA A 26 18.20 -5.41 -5.38
CA ALA A 26 18.51 -5.80 -6.75
C ALA A 26 17.44 -6.72 -7.36
N THR A 27 16.87 -7.61 -6.54
CA THR A 27 15.78 -8.50 -6.95
C THR A 27 14.51 -7.73 -7.33
N VAL A 28 14.20 -6.63 -6.63
CA VAL A 28 13.03 -5.79 -6.97
C VAL A 28 13.25 -5.08 -8.30
N VAL A 29 14.46 -4.53 -8.52
CA VAL A 29 14.82 -3.89 -9.78
C VAL A 29 14.69 -4.89 -10.93
N GLN A 30 15.26 -6.10 -10.78
CA GLN A 30 15.14 -7.17 -11.79
C GLN A 30 13.69 -7.57 -12.06
N VAL A 31 12.88 -7.66 -11.02
CA VAL A 31 11.44 -7.94 -11.17
C VAL A 31 10.75 -6.80 -11.92
N MET A 32 11.07 -5.54 -11.60
CA MET A 32 10.53 -4.37 -12.32
C MET A 32 10.94 -4.39 -13.80
N ASP A 33 12.19 -4.75 -14.11
CA ASP A 33 12.67 -4.88 -15.48
C ASP A 33 11.90 -5.96 -16.26
N VAL A 34 11.67 -7.12 -15.63
CA VAL A 34 10.83 -8.19 -16.20
C VAL A 34 9.40 -7.72 -16.43
N ILE A 35 8.82 -6.96 -15.50
CA ILE A 35 7.46 -6.42 -15.59
C ILE A 35 7.32 -5.41 -16.72
N ASN A 36 8.27 -4.50 -16.85
CA ASN A 36 8.24 -3.40 -17.82
C ASN A 36 8.61 -3.86 -19.23
N ASN A 37 9.15 -5.07 -19.40
CA ASN A 37 9.49 -5.61 -20.70
C ASN A 37 8.34 -6.45 -21.29
N PRO A 38 7.65 -5.95 -22.34
CA PRO A 38 6.51 -6.67 -22.97
C PRO A 38 6.86 -8.04 -23.54
N LYS A 39 8.16 -8.36 -23.70
CA LYS A 39 8.64 -9.63 -24.20
C LYS A 39 8.93 -10.64 -23.09
N SER A 40 8.89 -10.22 -21.83
CA SER A 40 9.14 -11.10 -20.69
C SER A 40 8.07 -12.15 -20.52
N SER A 41 8.52 -13.32 -20.16
CA SER A 41 7.69 -14.49 -19.92
C SER A 41 7.54 -14.78 -18.41
N ALA A 42 6.57 -15.65 -18.10
CA ALA A 42 6.42 -16.22 -16.77
C ALA A 42 7.68 -16.98 -16.30
N ALA A 43 8.46 -17.56 -17.23
CA ALA A 43 9.71 -18.23 -16.91
C ALA A 43 10.82 -17.27 -16.49
N ASP A 44 10.88 -16.07 -17.09
CA ASP A 44 11.85 -15.04 -16.71
C ASP A 44 11.59 -14.56 -15.28
N LEU A 45 10.33 -14.30 -14.93
CA LEU A 45 9.95 -13.93 -13.58
C LEU A 45 10.28 -15.05 -12.56
N ALA A 46 9.96 -16.30 -12.90
CA ALA A 46 10.27 -17.45 -12.06
C ALA A 46 11.79 -17.61 -11.84
N SER A 47 12.61 -17.33 -12.86
CA SER A 47 14.07 -17.38 -12.77
C SER A 47 14.60 -16.32 -11.78
N VAL A 48 14.16 -15.08 -11.91
CA VAL A 48 14.57 -13.99 -11.01
C VAL A 48 14.20 -14.30 -9.56
N ILE A 49 12.97 -14.75 -9.32
CA ILE A 49 12.51 -15.12 -7.97
C ILE A 49 13.33 -16.30 -7.40
N SER A 50 13.60 -17.31 -8.22
CA SER A 50 14.32 -18.53 -7.78
C SER A 50 15.80 -18.28 -7.50
N ALA A 51 16.37 -17.19 -7.99
CA ALA A 51 17.72 -16.77 -7.68
C ALA A 51 17.88 -16.27 -6.24
N ASP A 52 16.78 -15.88 -5.58
CA ASP A 52 16.74 -15.51 -4.16
C ASP A 52 15.94 -16.54 -3.35
N PRO A 53 16.60 -17.48 -2.64
CA PRO A 53 15.92 -18.53 -1.88
C PRO A 53 15.02 -18.00 -0.75
N ALA A 54 15.37 -16.87 -0.13
CA ALA A 54 14.60 -16.28 0.94
C ALA A 54 13.29 -15.68 0.40
N LEU A 55 13.36 -14.95 -0.71
CA LEU A 55 12.21 -14.43 -1.41
C LEU A 55 11.32 -15.56 -1.94
N ALA A 56 11.92 -16.59 -2.57
CA ALA A 56 11.18 -17.74 -3.08
C ALA A 56 10.40 -18.46 -1.96
N ALA A 57 11.02 -18.67 -0.79
CA ALA A 57 10.35 -19.29 0.36
C ALA A 57 9.16 -18.44 0.86
N LYS A 58 9.32 -17.12 0.96
CA LYS A 58 8.25 -16.20 1.38
C LYS A 58 7.10 -16.17 0.37
N ILE A 59 7.40 -16.15 -0.93
CA ILE A 59 6.40 -16.24 -2.00
C ILE A 59 5.60 -17.54 -1.89
N LEU A 60 6.28 -18.68 -1.74
CA LEU A 60 5.60 -19.97 -1.60
C LEU A 60 4.76 -20.03 -0.32
N GLN A 61 5.21 -19.43 0.77
CA GLN A 61 4.44 -19.33 2.01
C GLN A 61 3.14 -18.56 1.80
N VAL A 62 3.20 -17.38 1.16
CA VAL A 62 2.02 -16.56 0.88
C VAL A 62 1.11 -17.23 -0.17
N ALA A 63 1.67 -17.80 -1.23
CA ALA A 63 0.91 -18.52 -2.25
C ALA A 63 0.11 -19.70 -1.67
N ASN A 64 0.64 -20.37 -0.65
CA ASN A 64 -0.02 -21.48 0.04
C ASN A 64 -0.95 -21.06 1.19
N SER A 65 -1.12 -19.77 1.43
CA SER A 65 -1.93 -19.26 2.53
C SER A 65 -3.42 -19.24 2.21
N ALA A 66 -4.23 -19.05 3.26
CA ALA A 66 -5.67 -18.84 3.13
C ALA A 66 -6.03 -17.60 2.30
N PHE A 67 -5.11 -16.64 2.15
CA PHE A 67 -5.28 -15.45 1.33
C PHE A 67 -5.52 -15.78 -0.15
N TYR A 68 -4.78 -16.75 -0.69
CA TYR A 68 -4.99 -17.27 -2.05
C TYR A 68 -5.96 -18.45 -2.11
N GLY A 69 -6.00 -19.28 -1.07
CA GLY A 69 -7.00 -20.34 -0.87
C GLY A 69 -6.95 -21.48 -1.90
N PHE A 70 -5.75 -21.84 -2.38
CA PHE A 70 -5.61 -22.98 -3.31
C PHE A 70 -5.79 -24.32 -2.60
N PRO A 71 -6.51 -25.27 -3.22
CA PRO A 71 -6.78 -26.58 -2.61
C PRO A 71 -5.56 -27.51 -2.60
N ARG A 72 -4.57 -27.25 -3.45
CA ARG A 72 -3.33 -28.05 -3.55
C ARG A 72 -2.11 -27.21 -3.23
N LYS A 73 -1.12 -27.82 -2.56
CA LYS A 73 0.13 -27.18 -2.20
C LYS A 73 0.95 -26.79 -3.43
N ILE A 74 1.36 -25.54 -3.49
CA ILE A 74 2.26 -24.97 -4.49
C ILE A 74 3.69 -25.19 -3.97
N ALA A 75 4.44 -26.08 -4.64
CA ALA A 75 5.76 -26.50 -4.18
C ALA A 75 6.94 -25.77 -4.86
N THR A 76 6.69 -25.10 -5.99
CA THR A 76 7.73 -24.43 -6.78
C THR A 76 7.28 -23.07 -7.24
N VAL A 77 8.23 -22.16 -7.48
CA VAL A 77 7.95 -20.82 -8.03
C VAL A 77 7.35 -20.94 -9.42
N SER A 78 7.82 -21.86 -10.26
CA SER A 78 7.23 -22.10 -11.59
C SER A 78 5.77 -22.49 -11.51
N LEU A 79 5.38 -23.34 -10.52
CA LEU A 79 3.99 -23.69 -10.31
C LEU A 79 3.19 -22.49 -9.78
N ALA A 80 3.80 -21.66 -8.92
CA ALA A 80 3.18 -20.41 -8.45
C ALA A 80 2.84 -19.48 -9.63
N VAL A 81 3.74 -19.34 -10.60
CA VAL A 81 3.48 -18.56 -11.83
C VAL A 81 2.29 -19.10 -12.60
N VAL A 82 2.18 -20.41 -12.77
CA VAL A 82 1.08 -21.05 -13.51
C VAL A 82 -0.26 -20.86 -12.78
N VAL A 83 -0.27 -21.02 -11.46
CA VAL A 83 -1.51 -21.03 -10.66
C VAL A 83 -1.98 -19.64 -10.30
N LEU A 84 -1.07 -18.73 -9.93
CA LEU A 84 -1.39 -17.35 -9.58
C LEU A 84 -1.53 -16.46 -10.82
N GLY A 85 -0.80 -16.77 -11.87
CA GLY A 85 -0.59 -15.90 -13.02
C GLY A 85 0.56 -14.91 -12.81
N PHE A 86 1.03 -14.36 -13.93
CA PHE A 86 2.17 -13.45 -13.98
C PHE A 86 1.94 -12.19 -13.11
N ASP A 87 0.78 -11.52 -13.28
CA ASP A 87 0.49 -10.28 -12.58
C ASP A 87 0.37 -10.47 -11.06
N ALA A 88 -0.33 -11.51 -10.60
CA ALA A 88 -0.47 -11.76 -9.17
C ALA A 88 0.87 -12.12 -8.51
N LEU A 89 1.74 -12.83 -9.22
CA LEU A 89 3.07 -13.15 -8.70
C LEU A 89 3.96 -11.91 -8.64
N LYS A 90 3.93 -11.07 -9.67
CA LYS A 90 4.58 -9.77 -9.72
C LYS A 90 4.21 -8.92 -8.50
N ASP A 91 2.90 -8.76 -8.27
CA ASP A 91 2.37 -7.97 -7.16
C ASP A 91 2.83 -8.54 -5.81
N LEU A 92 2.86 -9.87 -5.68
CA LEU A 92 3.33 -10.56 -4.48
C LEU A 92 4.82 -10.32 -4.21
N VAL A 93 5.67 -10.44 -5.24
CA VAL A 93 7.11 -10.18 -5.13
C VAL A 93 7.35 -8.75 -4.68
N PHE A 94 6.71 -7.81 -5.34
CA PHE A 94 6.84 -6.39 -5.01
C PHE A 94 6.41 -6.10 -3.57
N SER A 95 5.26 -6.63 -3.16
CA SER A 95 4.74 -6.46 -1.80
C SER A 95 5.71 -7.00 -0.73
N ILE A 96 6.22 -8.22 -0.92
CA ILE A 96 7.14 -8.85 0.03
C ILE A 96 8.45 -8.07 0.13
N SER A 97 8.98 -7.63 -1.00
CA SER A 97 10.25 -6.88 -1.04
C SER A 97 10.15 -5.54 -0.33
N LEU A 98 9.05 -4.83 -0.52
CA LEU A 98 8.80 -3.56 0.18
C LEU A 98 8.59 -3.76 1.68
N LEU A 99 7.83 -4.78 2.09
CA LEU A 99 7.66 -5.13 3.50
C LEU A 99 9.04 -5.39 4.17
N GLN A 100 9.94 -6.08 3.47
CA GLN A 100 11.28 -6.36 3.99
C GLN A 100 12.14 -5.09 4.10
N MET A 101 12.10 -4.23 3.10
CA MET A 101 12.90 -3.02 3.04
C MET A 101 12.59 -2.06 4.20
N PHE A 102 11.32 -1.97 4.58
CA PHE A 102 10.87 -1.12 5.69
C PHE A 102 10.68 -1.88 7.02
N SER A 103 11.20 -3.09 7.16
CA SER A 103 11.08 -3.88 8.38
C SER A 103 12.08 -3.47 9.47
N GLY A 104 13.20 -2.84 9.13
CA GLY A 104 14.23 -2.36 10.06
C GLY A 104 13.85 -1.06 10.78
N GLY A 105 14.61 -0.67 11.84
CA GLY A 105 14.46 0.63 12.53
C GLY A 105 14.65 0.56 14.04
N ARG A 106 14.51 1.72 14.71
CA ARG A 106 14.71 1.87 16.16
C ARG A 106 13.61 1.12 16.93
N ALA A 107 13.95 0.61 18.11
CA ALA A 107 13.02 -0.11 18.99
C ALA A 107 11.76 0.72 19.34
N GLU A 108 11.93 2.03 19.53
CA GLU A 108 10.82 2.97 19.82
C GLU A 108 9.78 3.04 18.71
N GLN A 109 10.19 2.77 17.48
CA GLN A 109 9.34 2.84 16.29
C GLN A 109 8.64 1.50 15.98
N GLN A 110 9.04 0.40 16.63
CA GLN A 110 8.56 -0.94 16.27
C GLN A 110 7.04 -1.09 16.39
N SER A 111 6.45 -0.60 17.50
CA SER A 111 5.00 -0.71 17.73
C SER A 111 4.21 0.05 16.66
N LEU A 112 4.61 1.29 16.39
CA LEU A 112 3.95 2.14 15.40
C LEU A 112 4.10 1.56 13.99
N ARG A 113 5.29 1.07 13.64
CA ARG A 113 5.54 0.42 12.35
C ARG A 113 4.70 -0.83 12.14
N LYS A 114 4.54 -1.64 13.21
CA LYS A 114 3.66 -2.81 13.16
C LYS A 114 2.21 -2.41 12.89
N GLN A 115 1.73 -1.34 13.51
CA GLN A 115 0.39 -0.80 13.27
C GLN A 115 0.23 -0.29 11.84
N PHE A 116 1.20 0.45 11.30
CA PHE A 116 1.20 0.90 9.91
C PHE A 116 1.12 -0.26 8.93
N TRP A 117 1.93 -1.30 9.13
CA TRP A 117 1.88 -2.47 8.26
C TRP A 117 0.57 -3.24 8.38
N GLN A 118 0.02 -3.37 9.59
CA GLN A 118 -1.31 -3.96 9.77
C GLN A 118 -2.38 -3.20 9.02
N HIS A 119 -2.38 -1.87 9.11
CA HIS A 119 -3.28 -1.01 8.35
C HIS A 119 -3.07 -1.19 6.84
N SER A 120 -1.86 -1.07 6.36
CA SER A 120 -1.50 -1.19 4.93
C SER A 120 -1.90 -2.55 4.34
N ILE A 121 -1.64 -3.65 5.05
CA ILE A 121 -2.05 -5.00 4.63
C ILE A 121 -3.57 -5.11 4.62
N SER A 122 -4.26 -4.56 5.63
CA SER A 122 -5.72 -4.56 5.71
C SER A 122 -6.33 -3.77 4.56
N CYS A 123 -5.78 -2.59 4.27
CA CYS A 123 -6.20 -1.75 3.14
C CYS A 123 -5.96 -2.46 1.80
N GLY A 124 -4.80 -3.08 1.61
CA GLY A 124 -4.50 -3.87 0.41
C GLY A 124 -5.49 -5.04 0.20
N ALA A 125 -5.77 -5.81 1.26
CA ALA A 125 -6.73 -6.91 1.21
C ALA A 125 -8.14 -6.43 0.91
N SER A 126 -8.55 -5.30 1.49
CA SER A 126 -9.84 -4.65 1.26
C SER A 126 -9.96 -4.15 -0.18
N ALA A 127 -8.94 -3.46 -0.68
CA ALA A 127 -8.91 -2.94 -2.05
C ALA A 127 -8.98 -4.09 -3.08
N ARG A 128 -8.24 -5.19 -2.86
CA ARG A 128 -8.31 -6.39 -3.71
C ARG A 128 -9.70 -7.01 -3.69
N PHE A 129 -10.33 -7.12 -2.53
CA PHE A 129 -11.68 -7.65 -2.41
C PHE A 129 -12.69 -6.76 -3.15
N LEU A 130 -12.65 -5.44 -2.93
CA LEU A 130 -13.52 -4.49 -3.62
C LEU A 130 -13.31 -4.55 -5.13
N ALA A 131 -12.07 -4.57 -5.61
CA ALA A 131 -11.74 -4.71 -7.02
C ALA A 131 -12.38 -5.94 -7.64
N LYS A 132 -12.24 -7.11 -6.99
CA LYS A 132 -12.85 -8.35 -7.43
C LYS A 132 -14.38 -8.28 -7.43
N LYS A 133 -14.97 -7.73 -6.37
CA LYS A 133 -16.42 -7.62 -6.20
C LYS A 133 -17.05 -6.68 -7.22
N LEU A 134 -16.34 -5.62 -7.58
CA LEU A 134 -16.77 -4.59 -8.54
C LEU A 134 -16.30 -4.83 -9.98
N GLY A 135 -15.74 -6.02 -10.25
CA GLY A 135 -15.42 -6.48 -11.61
C GLY A 135 -14.16 -5.86 -12.24
N ARG A 136 -13.23 -5.33 -11.44
CA ARG A 136 -11.94 -4.84 -11.95
C ARG A 136 -11.06 -6.03 -12.42
N ARG A 137 -10.36 -5.86 -13.55
CA ARG A 137 -9.58 -6.94 -14.19
C ARG A 137 -8.32 -7.33 -13.43
N LEU A 138 -7.67 -6.40 -12.72
CA LEU A 138 -6.39 -6.60 -12.02
C LEU A 138 -6.52 -6.41 -10.49
N PRO A 139 -7.16 -7.34 -9.77
CA PRO A 139 -7.32 -7.21 -8.32
C PRO A 139 -5.99 -7.21 -7.54
N GLY A 140 -4.93 -7.82 -8.08
CA GLY A 140 -3.60 -7.84 -7.48
C GLY A 140 -2.98 -6.45 -7.40
N GLU A 141 -3.05 -5.68 -8.48
CA GLU A 141 -2.63 -4.29 -8.51
C GLU A 141 -3.31 -3.46 -7.42
N SER A 142 -4.61 -3.70 -7.19
CA SER A 142 -5.35 -3.03 -6.11
C SER A 142 -4.83 -3.40 -4.72
N PHE A 143 -4.31 -4.63 -4.53
CA PHE A 143 -3.64 -5.02 -3.29
C PHE A 143 -2.37 -4.22 -3.07
N VAL A 144 -1.50 -4.12 -4.07
CA VAL A 144 -0.25 -3.36 -3.99
C VAL A 144 -0.52 -1.88 -3.74
N ALA A 145 -1.47 -1.30 -4.47
CA ALA A 145 -1.86 0.09 -4.33
C ALA A 145 -2.36 0.38 -2.89
N GLY A 146 -3.21 -0.49 -2.33
CA GLY A 146 -3.67 -0.38 -0.95
C GLY A 146 -2.56 -0.64 0.07
N LEU A 147 -1.60 -1.52 -0.21
CA LEU A 147 -0.44 -1.76 0.65
C LEU A 147 0.47 -0.53 0.76
N LEU A 148 0.60 0.23 -0.32
CA LEU A 148 1.55 1.34 -0.43
C LEU A 148 0.97 2.71 -0.16
N HIS A 149 -0.36 2.86 -0.11
CA HIS A 149 -0.99 4.17 -0.08
C HIS A 149 -0.44 5.10 1.02
N ASP A 150 -0.07 4.53 2.16
CA ASP A 150 0.43 5.21 3.35
C ASP A 150 1.96 5.11 3.53
N ILE A 151 2.72 4.72 2.50
CA ILE A 151 4.19 4.53 2.60
C ILE A 151 4.90 5.79 3.10
N GLY A 152 4.37 6.96 2.83
CA GLY A 152 4.90 8.23 3.31
C GLY A 152 4.97 8.31 4.83
N LYS A 153 4.01 7.71 5.56
CA LYS A 153 4.06 7.64 7.04
C LYS A 153 5.27 6.85 7.53
N LEU A 154 5.60 5.74 6.85
CA LEU A 154 6.80 4.94 7.17
C LEU A 154 8.07 5.73 6.90
N ILE A 155 8.17 6.41 5.76
CA ILE A 155 9.30 7.26 5.40
C ILE A 155 9.46 8.38 6.41
N MET A 156 8.41 9.13 6.70
CA MET A 156 8.44 10.23 7.67
C MET A 156 8.84 9.74 9.06
N SER A 157 8.27 8.65 9.54
CA SER A 157 8.61 8.07 10.85
C SER A 157 10.05 7.54 10.92
N GLN A 158 10.62 7.08 9.82
CA GLN A 158 11.97 6.54 9.77
C GLN A 158 13.05 7.63 9.75
N TYR A 159 12.84 8.66 8.95
CA TYR A 159 13.87 9.67 8.69
C TYR A 159 13.71 10.95 9.52
N TRP A 160 12.48 11.29 9.94
CA TRP A 160 12.18 12.50 10.72
C TRP A 160 11.35 12.16 11.96
N TRP A 161 11.82 11.22 12.76
CA TRP A 161 11.09 10.68 13.91
C TRP A 161 10.57 11.72 14.90
N GLU A 162 11.40 12.70 15.26
CA GLU A 162 11.01 13.73 16.26
C GLU A 162 9.89 14.64 15.71
N ASP A 163 9.96 15.04 14.45
CA ASP A 163 8.90 15.82 13.83
C ASP A 163 7.64 14.98 13.60
N PHE A 164 7.79 13.69 13.24
CA PHE A 164 6.67 12.77 13.10
C PHE A 164 5.92 12.57 14.44
N LYS A 165 6.66 12.37 15.52
CA LYS A 165 6.11 12.28 16.89
C LYS A 165 5.39 13.56 17.28
N ARG A 166 5.99 14.73 16.97
CA ARG A 166 5.35 16.04 17.19
C ARG A 166 4.03 16.18 16.43
N SER A 167 3.93 15.65 15.22
CA SER A 167 2.66 15.62 14.45
C SER A 167 1.60 14.76 15.15
N LEU A 168 1.98 13.59 15.70
CA LEU A 168 1.04 12.75 16.48
C LEU A 168 0.52 13.49 17.73
N GLU A 169 1.41 14.12 18.49
CA GLU A 169 1.08 14.91 19.69
C GLU A 169 0.22 16.13 19.34
N LEU A 170 0.50 16.79 18.21
CA LEU A 170 -0.25 17.94 17.74
C LEU A 170 -1.67 17.54 17.33
N ALA A 171 -1.83 16.46 16.57
CA ALA A 171 -3.14 15.96 16.17
C ALA A 171 -4.01 15.63 17.39
N GLU A 172 -3.38 15.07 18.45
CA GLU A 172 -4.07 14.77 19.69
C GLU A 172 -4.50 16.01 20.47
N ARG A 173 -3.57 16.94 20.66
CA ARG A 173 -3.77 18.11 21.47
C ARG A 173 -4.79 19.09 20.87
N GLU A 174 -4.71 19.30 19.55
CA GLU A 174 -5.53 20.30 18.85
C GLU A 174 -6.85 19.70 18.28
N ASP A 175 -7.08 18.39 18.45
CA ASP A 175 -8.23 17.65 17.90
C ASP A 175 -8.41 17.82 16.38
N ILE A 176 -7.26 17.83 15.65
CA ILE A 176 -7.19 17.93 14.19
C ILE A 176 -6.83 16.57 13.58
N THR A 177 -6.98 16.44 12.26
CA THR A 177 -6.56 15.23 11.54
C THR A 177 -5.04 15.07 11.57
N PHE A 178 -4.55 13.82 11.50
CA PHE A 178 -3.12 13.58 11.43
C PHE A 178 -2.48 14.26 10.20
N ARG A 179 -3.19 14.24 9.07
CA ARG A 179 -2.77 14.92 7.84
C ARG A 179 -2.59 16.43 8.04
N GLU A 180 -3.53 17.11 8.72
CA GLU A 180 -3.39 18.54 9.05
C GLU A 180 -2.19 18.79 9.96
N ALA A 181 -1.98 17.93 10.95
CA ALA A 181 -0.82 18.02 11.85
C ALA A 181 0.51 17.81 11.10
N GLU A 182 0.56 16.89 10.13
CA GLU A 182 1.71 16.72 9.25
C GLU A 182 1.98 17.99 8.43
N GLU A 183 0.96 18.55 7.79
CA GLU A 183 1.08 19.79 7.01
C GLU A 183 1.60 20.96 7.86
N MET A 184 1.14 21.09 9.12
CA MET A 184 1.62 22.09 10.05
C MET A 184 3.07 21.85 10.50
N THR A 185 3.45 20.58 10.68
CA THR A 185 4.77 20.21 11.20
C THR A 185 5.83 20.14 10.10
N PHE A 186 5.51 19.60 8.94
CA PHE A 186 6.46 19.36 7.84
C PHE A 186 6.30 20.32 6.67
N GLY A 187 5.14 20.97 6.52
CA GLY A 187 4.75 21.71 5.32
C GLY A 187 4.23 20.82 4.20
N ALA A 188 4.15 19.51 4.43
CA ALA A 188 3.57 18.51 3.54
C ALA A 188 3.01 17.35 4.36
N ASN A 189 2.11 16.57 3.77
CA ASN A 189 1.53 15.38 4.39
C ASN A 189 2.13 14.08 3.82
N HIS A 190 1.79 12.94 4.45
CA HIS A 190 2.31 11.63 4.07
C HIS A 190 1.97 11.21 2.63
N ALA A 191 0.83 11.64 2.09
CA ALA A 191 0.46 11.32 0.73
C ALA A 191 1.39 12.01 -0.29
N GLU A 192 1.77 13.26 -0.01
CA GLU A 192 2.74 14.01 -0.82
C GLU A 192 4.13 13.41 -0.71
N VAL A 193 4.62 13.14 0.51
CA VAL A 193 5.94 12.53 0.76
C VAL A 193 6.04 11.16 0.10
N GLY A 194 5.02 10.32 0.26
CA GLY A 194 4.96 9.01 -0.39
C GLY A 194 4.91 9.10 -1.91
N GLY A 195 4.19 10.08 -2.46
CA GLY A 195 4.12 10.34 -3.90
C GLY A 195 5.48 10.74 -4.48
N TRP A 196 6.19 11.68 -3.86
CA TRP A 196 7.54 12.08 -4.30
C TRP A 196 8.52 10.92 -4.27
N PHE A 197 8.45 10.09 -3.23
CA PHE A 197 9.27 8.88 -3.11
C PHE A 197 8.95 7.87 -4.23
N ALA A 198 7.67 7.65 -4.52
CA ALA A 198 7.22 6.76 -5.58
C ALA A 198 7.66 7.24 -6.96
N GLU A 199 7.61 8.55 -7.22
CA GLU A 199 8.13 9.17 -8.44
C GLU A 199 9.64 8.94 -8.59
N SER A 200 10.42 9.20 -7.53
CA SER A 200 11.88 9.01 -7.54
C SER A 200 12.28 7.54 -7.77
N TRP A 201 11.46 6.61 -7.33
CA TRP A 201 11.67 5.18 -7.59
C TRP A 201 11.11 4.70 -8.92
N ASN A 202 10.59 5.59 -9.75
CA ASN A 202 9.96 5.25 -11.02
C ASN A 202 8.87 4.17 -10.88
N LEU A 203 8.07 4.23 -9.81
CA LEU A 203 6.94 3.32 -9.67
C LEU A 203 5.94 3.58 -10.79
N PRO A 204 5.15 2.56 -11.20
CA PRO A 204 4.06 2.74 -12.15
C PRO A 204 3.18 3.93 -11.79
N ALA A 205 2.85 4.76 -12.78
CA ALA A 205 2.15 6.03 -12.56
C ALA A 205 0.85 5.88 -11.76
N GLN A 206 0.08 4.79 -11.99
CA GLN A 206 -1.14 4.48 -11.26
C GLN A 206 -0.89 4.19 -9.76
N LEU A 207 0.26 3.62 -9.40
CA LEU A 207 0.62 3.41 -8.00
C LEU A 207 1.06 4.73 -7.36
N ALA A 208 1.90 5.52 -8.03
CA ALA A 208 2.32 6.84 -7.55
C ALA A 208 1.10 7.76 -7.35
N GLU A 209 0.15 7.80 -8.30
CA GLU A 209 -1.09 8.55 -8.16
C GLU A 209 -1.95 8.03 -7.00
N THR A 210 -2.01 6.72 -6.77
CA THR A 210 -2.77 6.17 -5.64
C THR A 210 -2.18 6.63 -4.32
N ILE A 211 -0.86 6.59 -4.17
CA ILE A 211 -0.18 7.09 -2.98
C ILE A 211 -0.46 8.58 -2.78
N TYR A 212 -0.38 9.37 -3.84
CA TYR A 212 -0.54 10.82 -3.77
C TYR A 212 -1.99 11.25 -3.50
N TYR A 213 -2.98 10.58 -4.12
CA TYR A 213 -4.36 11.03 -4.17
C TYR A 213 -5.37 10.16 -3.41
N HIS A 214 -4.93 9.20 -2.57
CA HIS A 214 -5.87 8.35 -1.83
C HIS A 214 -6.81 9.11 -0.88
N HIS A 215 -6.47 10.32 -0.47
CA HIS A 215 -7.38 11.22 0.27
C HIS A 215 -8.24 12.11 -0.64
N THR A 216 -7.83 12.32 -1.88
CA THR A 216 -8.49 13.19 -2.85
C THR A 216 -8.65 12.47 -4.20
N PRO A 217 -9.41 11.35 -4.26
CA PRO A 217 -9.41 10.44 -5.40
C PRO A 217 -9.86 11.06 -6.72
N LEU A 218 -10.61 12.16 -6.67
CA LEU A 218 -11.05 12.88 -7.86
C LEU A 218 -9.92 13.65 -8.58
N MET A 219 -8.75 13.77 -7.95
CA MET A 219 -7.58 14.43 -8.55
C MET A 219 -6.75 13.48 -9.41
N ALA A 220 -6.97 12.17 -9.32
CA ALA A 220 -6.27 11.17 -10.12
C ALA A 220 -6.61 11.27 -11.61
N ARG A 221 -5.61 11.06 -12.47
CA ARG A 221 -5.72 11.21 -13.92
C ARG A 221 -5.43 9.93 -14.70
N THR A 222 -4.52 9.10 -14.17
CA THR A 222 -4.08 7.86 -14.82
C THR A 222 -5.06 6.72 -14.57
N ASP A 223 -5.44 6.48 -13.30
CA ASP A 223 -6.39 5.45 -12.91
C ASP A 223 -7.26 5.87 -11.71
N ALA A 224 -8.21 6.77 -11.96
CA ALA A 224 -9.13 7.26 -10.94
C ALA A 224 -9.94 6.13 -10.26
N GLN A 225 -10.19 5.01 -10.95
CA GLN A 225 -10.89 3.87 -10.35
C GLN A 225 -10.01 3.16 -9.31
N LEU A 226 -8.71 2.98 -9.58
CA LEU A 226 -7.79 2.38 -8.62
C LEU A 226 -7.68 3.25 -7.37
N VAL A 227 -7.48 4.55 -7.54
CA VAL A 227 -7.40 5.50 -6.42
C VAL A 227 -8.69 5.51 -5.61
N SER A 228 -9.85 5.50 -6.27
CA SER A 228 -11.15 5.42 -5.61
C SER A 228 -11.35 4.10 -4.85
N LEU A 229 -10.90 2.97 -5.39
CA LEU A 229 -10.94 1.68 -4.69
C LEU A 229 -10.11 1.68 -3.42
N VAL A 230 -8.90 2.25 -3.48
CA VAL A 230 -8.03 2.36 -2.30
C VAL A 230 -8.61 3.35 -1.29
N HIS A 231 -9.17 4.47 -1.74
CA HIS A 231 -9.91 5.40 -0.88
C HIS A 231 -11.04 4.70 -0.11
N MET A 232 -11.91 3.95 -0.80
CA MET A 232 -12.98 3.17 -0.18
C MET A 232 -12.44 2.11 0.80
N ALA A 233 -11.37 1.41 0.42
CA ALA A 233 -10.74 0.40 1.27
C ALA A 233 -10.18 1.01 2.55
N ASN A 234 -9.54 2.16 2.44
CA ASN A 234 -8.99 2.91 3.56
C ASN A 234 -10.09 3.34 4.54
N ILE A 235 -11.19 3.91 4.04
CA ILE A 235 -12.40 4.25 4.84
C ILE A 235 -12.92 3.03 5.62
N LEU A 236 -13.10 1.89 4.93
CA LEU A 236 -13.58 0.66 5.58
C LEU A 236 -12.62 0.18 6.67
N CYS A 237 -11.31 0.22 6.42
CA CYS A 237 -10.30 -0.17 7.40
C CYS A 237 -10.36 0.71 8.66
N HIS A 238 -10.46 2.02 8.51
CA HIS A 238 -10.62 2.94 9.63
C HIS A 238 -11.89 2.67 10.44
N GLN A 239 -13.02 2.47 9.78
CA GLN A 239 -14.30 2.18 10.45
C GLN A 239 -14.28 0.84 11.20
N MET A 240 -13.47 -0.13 10.75
CA MET A 240 -13.29 -1.41 11.42
C MET A 240 -12.22 -1.40 12.52
N GLY A 241 -11.60 -0.26 12.80
CA GLY A 241 -10.54 -0.13 13.81
C GLY A 241 -9.17 -0.64 13.37
N PHE A 242 -8.94 -0.86 12.08
CA PHE A 242 -7.62 -1.16 11.51
C PHE A 242 -6.86 0.13 11.17
N ASP A 243 -6.83 1.07 12.11
CA ASP A 243 -6.15 2.34 11.96
C ASP A 243 -4.79 2.30 12.65
N ALA A 244 -3.78 2.90 12.04
CA ALA A 244 -2.45 3.04 12.62
C ALA A 244 -2.42 4.01 13.82
N ASN A 245 -3.36 4.94 13.90
CA ASN A 245 -3.39 6.03 14.90
C ASN A 245 -4.56 5.95 15.88
N GLY A 246 -5.42 4.91 15.79
CA GLY A 246 -6.51 4.67 16.74
C GLY A 246 -7.65 5.70 16.72
N ARG A 247 -7.81 6.50 15.67
CA ARG A 247 -8.82 7.56 15.61
C ARG A 247 -9.74 7.48 14.40
N PRO A 248 -11.05 7.22 14.59
CA PRO A 248 -12.04 7.11 13.51
C PRO A 248 -12.34 8.44 12.78
N ARG A 249 -11.82 9.58 13.25
CA ARG A 249 -12.26 10.92 12.81
C ARG A 249 -11.68 11.42 11.48
N GLU A 250 -10.73 10.72 10.90
CA GLU A 250 -9.88 11.32 9.85
C GLU A 250 -10.37 11.15 8.42
N LEU A 251 -11.30 10.24 8.15
CA LEU A 251 -11.62 9.93 6.77
C LEU A 251 -13.08 10.20 6.43
N VAL A 252 -13.26 11.24 5.64
CA VAL A 252 -14.53 11.54 4.97
C VAL A 252 -14.56 10.83 3.62
N LEU A 253 -15.57 9.99 3.40
CA LEU A 253 -15.79 9.36 2.11
C LEU A 253 -16.11 10.42 1.06
N GLU A 254 -15.26 10.51 0.03
CA GLU A 254 -15.60 11.29 -1.15
C GLU A 254 -16.65 10.54 -1.98
N LYS A 255 -17.91 10.96 -1.85
CA LYS A 255 -19.06 10.25 -2.44
C LYS A 255 -18.99 10.09 -3.95
N LYS A 256 -18.38 11.05 -4.65
CA LYS A 256 -18.17 10.98 -6.10
C LYS A 256 -17.17 9.87 -6.48
N ALA A 257 -16.29 9.44 -5.56
CA ALA A 257 -15.43 8.29 -5.79
C ALA A 257 -16.19 6.96 -5.97
N LEU A 258 -17.45 6.91 -5.55
CA LEU A 258 -18.34 5.76 -5.74
C LEU A 258 -18.96 5.70 -7.15
N GLU A 259 -19.10 6.85 -7.84
CA GLU A 259 -19.85 6.98 -9.10
C GLU A 259 -19.36 6.04 -10.23
N PRO A 260 -18.04 5.75 -10.38
CA PRO A 260 -17.56 4.84 -11.42
C PRO A 260 -17.95 3.38 -11.22
N PHE A 261 -18.52 3.03 -10.05
CA PHE A 261 -18.77 1.64 -9.68
C PHE A 261 -20.24 1.28 -9.63
N SER A 262 -20.51 0.02 -9.98
CA SER A 262 -21.82 -0.58 -9.82
C SER A 262 -21.70 -1.97 -9.20
N LEU A 263 -22.68 -2.34 -8.39
CA LEU A 263 -22.83 -3.67 -7.81
C LEU A 263 -24.18 -4.24 -8.19
N ASN A 264 -24.20 -5.42 -8.83
CA ASN A 264 -25.42 -6.08 -9.29
C ASN A 264 -26.31 -5.17 -10.16
N GLY A 265 -25.71 -4.34 -11.03
CA GLY A 265 -26.42 -3.42 -11.92
C GLY A 265 -26.94 -2.15 -11.26
N ARG A 266 -26.68 -1.92 -9.98
CA ARG A 266 -27.02 -0.69 -9.25
C ARG A 266 -25.79 0.16 -8.98
N ARG A 267 -25.91 1.48 -9.04
CA ARG A 267 -24.83 2.39 -8.66
C ARG A 267 -24.38 2.13 -7.23
N MET A 268 -23.08 2.19 -7.01
CA MET A 268 -22.50 2.07 -5.69
C MET A 268 -22.95 3.23 -4.80
N SER A 269 -23.36 2.94 -3.57
CA SER A 269 -23.70 3.93 -2.54
C SER A 269 -22.86 3.71 -1.28
N GLU A 270 -22.86 4.67 -0.39
CA GLU A 270 -22.19 4.57 0.91
C GLU A 270 -22.73 3.38 1.72
N ASP A 271 -24.06 3.21 1.79
CA ASP A 271 -24.67 2.06 2.49
C ASP A 271 -24.27 0.73 1.87
N CYS A 272 -24.11 0.69 0.55
CA CYS A 272 -23.65 -0.50 -0.15
C CYS A 272 -22.18 -0.82 0.20
N LEU A 273 -21.32 0.20 0.31
CA LEU A 273 -19.94 0.07 0.74
C LEU A 273 -19.86 -0.44 2.19
N LEU A 274 -20.61 0.20 3.10
CA LEU A 274 -20.64 -0.17 4.51
C LEU A 274 -21.20 -1.58 4.73
N GLY A 275 -22.17 -1.99 3.93
CA GLY A 275 -22.72 -3.36 3.94
C GLY A 275 -21.71 -4.45 3.58
N MET A 276 -20.50 -4.10 3.11
CA MET A 276 -19.42 -5.05 2.80
C MET A 276 -18.43 -5.26 3.95
N GLN A 277 -18.54 -4.55 5.06
CA GLN A 277 -17.57 -4.59 6.17
C GLN A 277 -17.28 -6.00 6.67
N GLU A 278 -18.29 -6.85 6.87
CA GLU A 278 -18.10 -8.24 7.32
C GLU A 278 -17.27 -9.05 6.32
N GLN A 279 -17.58 -8.93 5.02
CA GLN A 279 -16.86 -9.63 3.98
C GLN A 279 -15.41 -9.14 3.89
N VAL A 280 -15.19 -7.83 4.02
CA VAL A 280 -13.86 -7.22 4.07
C VAL A 280 -13.08 -7.73 5.28
N HIS A 281 -13.70 -7.78 6.47
CA HIS A 281 -13.07 -8.29 7.69
C HIS A 281 -12.53 -9.72 7.50
N ILE A 282 -13.31 -10.60 6.87
CA ILE A 282 -12.88 -11.97 6.52
C ILE A 282 -11.64 -11.94 5.61
N GLN A 283 -11.58 -11.05 4.63
CA GLN A 283 -10.41 -10.97 3.74
C GLN A 283 -9.17 -10.42 4.46
N VAL A 284 -9.34 -9.45 5.34
CA VAL A 284 -8.27 -8.92 6.19
C VAL A 284 -7.70 -10.02 7.08
N GLN A 285 -8.55 -10.84 7.71
CA GLN A 285 -8.09 -11.99 8.51
C GLN A 285 -7.26 -12.98 7.68
N LYS A 286 -7.66 -13.26 6.43
CA LYS A 286 -6.88 -14.15 5.54
C LYS A 286 -5.51 -13.55 5.17
N ALA A 287 -5.38 -12.24 5.16
CA ALA A 287 -4.15 -11.54 4.84
C ALA A 287 -3.13 -11.50 6.01
N THR A 288 -3.47 -12.03 7.19
CA THR A 288 -2.55 -12.08 8.36
C THR A 288 -1.24 -12.83 8.08
N VAL A 289 -1.19 -13.67 7.03
CA VAL A 289 0.06 -14.32 6.58
C VAL A 289 1.17 -13.30 6.29
N PHE A 290 0.83 -12.11 5.80
CA PHE A 290 1.83 -11.04 5.55
C PHE A 290 2.46 -10.53 6.85
N ASN A 291 1.75 -10.60 7.99
CA ASN A 291 2.31 -10.23 9.30
C ASN A 291 3.43 -11.19 9.73
N HIS A 292 3.37 -12.46 9.33
CA HIS A 292 4.45 -13.43 9.61
C HIS A 292 5.73 -13.07 8.83
N ILE A 293 5.58 -12.49 7.64
CA ILE A 293 6.73 -12.04 6.83
C ILE A 293 7.43 -10.86 7.48
N LEU A 294 6.66 -9.94 8.06
CA LEU A 294 7.19 -8.78 8.79
C LEU A 294 7.94 -9.16 10.06
N ASN A 295 7.49 -10.21 10.76
CA ASN A 295 8.07 -10.63 12.03
C ASN A 295 9.24 -11.63 11.86
N ALA A 296 9.52 -12.10 10.65
CA ALA A 296 10.57 -13.07 10.34
C ALA A 296 11.90 -12.42 9.87
N GLY A 297 12.04 -11.11 9.96
CA GLY A 297 13.24 -10.30 9.72
C GLY A 297 13.67 -9.65 11.01
#